data_5448854fbc9bb77fbc3535fe4d9e2941
#
_entry.id   5448854fbc9bb77fbc3535fe4d9e2941
#
_cell.length_a   1.000
_cell.length_b   1.000
_cell.length_c   1.000
_cell.angle_alpha   90.00
_cell.angle_beta   90.00
_cell.angle_gamma   90.00
#
_symmetry.space_group_name_H-M   'P 1'
#
loop_
_entity.id
_entity.type
_entity.pdbx_description
1 polymer ?
#
loop_
_entity_poly.entity_id
_entity_poly.type
_entity_poly.pdbx_seq_one_letter_code
_entity_poly.pdbx_strand_id
1 'polypeptide(L)'
;MSVRNIQPQRLEQPRSRDLAFGTCGLLSPRPIRGKVRCRVTSVAAARLWFVSSNAPSYPWPAGSATGIGSMPGTDPAEACAVVMGELPEFPYLPELPARGVGGDIIGRTASLLVDLPVETTPRGWKFATHPGRDQRRAADFLSFDLDAIQQAADGYAGPFKIAVCGPLTLAARIELSRSVNPALADAGALADLTTSLAEGVAAHVLGVRERVPGATLVVQIDEPELPAVLAGRVRTASGLSTIPALDEILATDTLRSVVAATGAFTVVHCCAAGFPFLLMKDADAGAVSFDLARLERDDIDAVAEIAEAGLGLLVGAVPTGEDAAARSARDTASAVVTLWRRTALDPRLLAEQVVVTPACGLAGLSPEAAHTTLARCREAARIAPELIEEGANE
;
A
#
# COMPACT_ATOMS: atom_id res chain seq x y z
N MET A 1 -29.04 22.20 53.99
CA MET A 1 -30.34 22.36 53.27
C MET A 1 -30.39 21.42 52.11
N SER A 2 -31.20 20.45 52.32
CA SER A 2 -31.96 19.54 51.46
C SER A 2 -31.36 18.99 50.16
N VAL A 3 -30.92 17.71 50.28
CA VAL A 3 -30.64 16.78 49.20
C VAL A 3 -31.98 16.26 48.66
N ARG A 4 -32.26 16.38 47.35
CA ARG A 4 -33.38 15.68 46.72
C ARG A 4 -32.88 14.47 45.94
N ASN A 5 -33.29 13.32 46.40
CA ASN A 5 -33.21 12.02 45.76
C ASN A 5 -34.05 12.00 44.47
N ILE A 6 -33.49 11.57 43.36
CA ILE A 6 -34.22 11.23 42.12
C ILE A 6 -33.95 9.74 41.86
N GLN A 7 -35.03 8.92 41.95
CA GLN A 7 -35.05 7.50 41.60
C GLN A 7 -35.07 7.32 40.08
N PRO A 8 -34.47 6.25 39.54
CA PRO A 8 -34.53 5.93 38.10
C PRO A 8 -35.87 5.24 37.72
N GLN A 9 -36.49 5.76 36.67
CA GLN A 9 -37.67 5.12 36.03
C GLN A 9 -37.24 3.91 35.22
N ARG A 10 -37.95 2.79 35.42
CA ARG A 10 -37.90 1.56 34.63
C ARG A 10 -38.52 1.80 33.25
N LEU A 11 -37.82 1.50 32.17
CA LEU A 11 -38.37 1.39 30.83
C LEU A 11 -38.81 -0.07 30.60
N GLU A 12 -40.08 -0.22 30.26
CA GLU A 12 -40.72 -1.49 29.92
C GLU A 12 -40.28 -1.99 28.53
N GLN A 13 -40.02 -3.29 28.43
CA GLN A 13 -39.76 -3.99 27.16
C GLN A 13 -41.06 -4.30 26.43
N PRO A 14 -41.18 -4.18 25.10
CA PRO A 14 -42.33 -4.67 24.36
C PRO A 14 -42.20 -6.17 24.07
N ARG A 15 -43.33 -6.86 24.24
CA ARG A 15 -43.55 -8.30 24.07
C ARG A 15 -43.40 -8.74 22.60
N SER A 16 -42.80 -9.91 22.41
CA SER A 16 -42.77 -10.71 21.20
C SER A 16 -44.16 -11.02 20.63
N ARG A 17 -44.32 -10.85 19.31
CA ARG A 17 -45.45 -11.41 18.56
C ARG A 17 -44.94 -12.60 17.73
N ASP A 18 -45.55 -13.74 18.01
CA ASP A 18 -45.44 -14.99 17.27
C ASP A 18 -45.89 -14.79 15.80
N LEU A 19 -45.10 -15.24 14.87
CA LEU A 19 -45.51 -15.44 13.48
C LEU A 19 -45.43 -16.94 13.15
N ALA A 20 -46.59 -17.51 12.84
CA ALA A 20 -46.83 -18.90 12.54
C ALA A 20 -46.18 -19.35 11.23
N PHE A 21 -45.53 -20.53 11.27
CA PHE A 21 -45.06 -21.27 10.09
C PHE A 21 -46.22 -21.88 9.31
N GLY A 22 -46.41 -21.46 8.06
CA GLY A 22 -47.27 -22.13 7.09
C GLY A 22 -46.46 -23.20 6.32
N THR A 23 -46.87 -24.45 6.50
CA THR A 23 -46.36 -25.59 5.73
C THR A 23 -46.94 -25.58 4.31
N CYS A 24 -46.08 -25.56 3.30
CA CYS A 24 -46.46 -25.77 1.90
C CYS A 24 -46.01 -27.15 1.43
N GLY A 25 -46.98 -27.90 0.90
CA GLY A 25 -46.90 -29.32 0.61
C GLY A 25 -46.02 -29.67 -0.59
N LEU A 26 -45.41 -30.84 -0.46
CA LEU A 26 -44.66 -31.54 -1.47
C LEU A 26 -45.56 -32.08 -2.59
N LEU A 27 -45.35 -31.64 -3.82
CA LEU A 27 -45.86 -32.31 -5.02
C LEU A 27 -44.71 -33.01 -5.74
N SER A 28 -44.80 -34.33 -5.81
CA SER A 28 -43.87 -35.21 -6.53
C SER A 28 -44.10 -35.15 -8.06
N PRO A 29 -43.08 -35.12 -8.91
CA PRO A 29 -43.25 -35.31 -10.36
C PRO A 29 -43.16 -36.79 -10.76
N ARG A 30 -44.15 -37.23 -11.59
CA ARG A 30 -44.22 -38.54 -12.26
C ARG A 30 -43.13 -38.66 -13.36
N PRO A 31 -42.61 -39.86 -13.64
CA PRO A 31 -41.62 -40.08 -14.68
C PRO A 31 -42.28 -40.24 -16.08
N ILE A 32 -41.81 -39.46 -17.04
CA ILE A 32 -42.11 -39.64 -18.48
C ILE A 32 -41.04 -40.52 -19.10
N ARG A 33 -41.38 -41.74 -19.52
CA ARG A 33 -40.56 -42.60 -20.36
C ARG A 33 -40.64 -42.17 -21.82
N GLY A 34 -39.57 -41.71 -22.39
CA GLY A 34 -39.38 -41.50 -23.82
C GLY A 34 -37.93 -41.79 -24.19
N LYS A 35 -37.67 -42.92 -24.88
CA LYS A 35 -36.34 -43.23 -25.42
C LYS A 35 -36.17 -42.46 -26.72
N VAL A 36 -35.37 -41.40 -26.73
CA VAL A 36 -34.83 -40.78 -27.96
C VAL A 36 -33.39 -41.30 -28.11
N ARG A 37 -33.17 -42.09 -29.20
CA ARG A 37 -31.85 -42.45 -29.68
C ARG A 37 -31.26 -41.27 -30.42
N CYS A 38 -30.32 -40.56 -29.84
CA CYS A 38 -29.43 -39.66 -30.58
C CYS A 38 -28.22 -40.44 -31.07
N ARG A 39 -28.06 -40.49 -32.39
CA ARG A 39 -26.81 -40.91 -33.08
C ARG A 39 -25.74 -39.86 -32.77
N VAL A 40 -24.70 -40.25 -32.09
CA VAL A 40 -23.49 -39.44 -31.95
C VAL A 40 -22.65 -39.64 -33.21
N THR A 41 -22.67 -38.66 -34.10
CA THR A 41 -21.66 -38.53 -35.13
C THR A 41 -20.43 -37.88 -34.52
N SER A 42 -19.34 -38.61 -34.53
CA SER A 42 -18.01 -38.13 -34.09
C SER A 42 -17.60 -36.93 -34.92
N VAL A 43 -17.65 -35.73 -34.29
CA VAL A 43 -16.98 -34.53 -34.80
C VAL A 43 -15.70 -34.38 -33.96
N ALA A 44 -14.57 -34.51 -34.65
CA ALA A 44 -13.26 -34.29 -34.10
C ALA A 44 -13.24 -32.88 -33.45
N ALA A 45 -13.22 -32.83 -32.10
CA ALA A 45 -13.07 -31.60 -31.37
C ALA A 45 -11.64 -31.08 -31.57
N ALA A 46 -11.47 -30.15 -32.52
CA ALA A 46 -10.33 -29.26 -32.51
C ALA A 46 -10.33 -28.53 -31.19
N ARG A 47 -9.39 -28.86 -30.29
CA ARG A 47 -9.12 -28.08 -29.09
C ARG A 47 -8.59 -26.72 -29.52
N LEU A 48 -9.51 -25.77 -29.72
CA LEU A 48 -9.17 -24.36 -29.66
C LEU A 48 -8.70 -24.08 -28.24
N TRP A 49 -7.40 -23.94 -28.08
CA TRP A 49 -6.81 -23.30 -26.95
C TRP A 49 -7.28 -21.85 -26.93
N PHE A 50 -8.38 -21.57 -26.22
CA PHE A 50 -8.64 -20.23 -25.75
C PHE A 50 -7.52 -19.95 -24.76
N VAL A 51 -6.49 -19.24 -25.21
CA VAL A 51 -5.63 -18.48 -24.35
C VAL A 51 -6.56 -17.43 -23.73
N SER A 52 -7.01 -17.71 -22.51
CA SER A 52 -7.67 -16.69 -21.69
C SER A 52 -6.63 -15.58 -21.51
N SER A 53 -6.80 -14.47 -22.20
CA SER A 53 -5.99 -13.26 -22.03
C SER A 53 -6.42 -12.56 -20.73
N ASN A 54 -6.26 -13.22 -19.59
CA ASN A 54 -6.22 -12.59 -18.29
C ASN A 54 -4.76 -12.22 -18.02
N ALA A 55 -4.16 -11.38 -18.86
CA ALA A 55 -3.00 -10.63 -18.46
C ALA A 55 -3.42 -9.74 -17.29
N PRO A 56 -2.65 -9.68 -16.19
CA PRO A 56 -2.96 -8.80 -15.08
C PRO A 56 -3.06 -7.37 -15.62
N SER A 57 -4.17 -6.70 -15.32
CA SER A 57 -4.37 -5.31 -15.73
C SER A 57 -3.88 -4.41 -14.59
N TYR A 58 -2.80 -3.70 -14.83
CA TYR A 58 -2.28 -2.72 -13.88
C TYR A 58 -2.99 -1.37 -14.05
N PRO A 59 -3.14 -0.57 -12.97
CA PRO A 59 -3.81 0.73 -13.06
C PRO A 59 -3.00 1.80 -13.79
N TRP A 60 -1.69 1.59 -13.95
CA TRP A 60 -0.79 2.55 -14.61
C TRP A 60 -0.55 2.22 -16.09
N PRO A 61 -0.23 3.23 -16.90
CA PRO A 61 0.19 3.04 -18.29
C PRO A 61 1.54 2.32 -18.40
N ALA A 62 1.79 1.67 -19.53
CA ALA A 62 3.09 1.07 -19.85
C ALA A 62 4.20 2.11 -19.83
N GLY A 63 5.36 1.75 -19.27
CA GLY A 63 6.51 2.65 -19.17
C GLY A 63 6.33 3.80 -18.18
N SER A 64 5.53 3.60 -17.14
CA SER A 64 5.24 4.61 -16.11
C SER A 64 6.34 4.75 -15.06
N ALA A 65 6.38 5.93 -14.45
CA ALA A 65 7.17 6.24 -13.26
C ALA A 65 6.29 6.90 -12.20
N THR A 66 6.66 6.70 -10.93
CA THR A 66 6.04 7.41 -9.78
C THR A 66 7.06 7.68 -8.69
N GLY A 67 6.74 8.54 -7.71
CA GLY A 67 7.57 8.71 -6.51
C GLY A 67 7.17 7.76 -5.39
N ILE A 68 7.93 7.73 -4.29
CA ILE A 68 7.60 6.91 -3.12
C ILE A 68 6.52 7.62 -2.26
N GLY A 69 6.74 8.88 -1.85
CA GLY A 69 5.77 9.62 -1.03
C GLY A 69 6.34 10.96 -0.57
N SER A 70 7.41 10.93 0.22
CA SER A 70 7.91 12.15 0.83
C SER A 70 8.66 13.06 -0.16
N MET A 71 8.45 14.37 0.02
CA MET A 71 9.05 15.47 -0.73
C MET A 71 9.75 16.47 0.21
N PRO A 72 10.76 17.21 -0.29
CA PRO A 72 11.34 18.33 0.46
C PRO A 72 10.36 19.50 0.60
N GLY A 73 10.63 20.39 1.53
CA GLY A 73 9.83 21.60 1.76
C GLY A 73 8.67 21.39 2.72
N THR A 74 7.85 22.43 2.86
CA THR A 74 6.74 22.50 3.82
C THR A 74 5.43 22.95 3.21
N ASP A 75 5.44 23.38 1.94
CA ASP A 75 4.27 23.89 1.21
C ASP A 75 3.61 22.77 0.40
N PRO A 76 2.38 22.33 0.74
CA PRO A 76 1.70 21.27 0.03
C PRO A 76 1.30 21.67 -1.41
N ALA A 77 1.02 22.95 -1.68
CA ALA A 77 0.63 23.39 -3.01
C ALA A 77 1.82 23.31 -3.98
N GLU A 78 3.01 23.73 -3.54
CA GLU A 78 4.24 23.60 -4.29
C GLU A 78 4.58 22.12 -4.56
N ALA A 79 4.55 21.28 -3.52
CA ALA A 79 4.85 19.87 -3.67
C ALA A 79 3.88 19.15 -4.61
N CYS A 80 2.57 19.43 -4.52
CA CYS A 80 1.57 18.86 -5.44
C CYS A 80 1.80 19.33 -6.88
N ALA A 81 2.10 20.62 -7.11
CA ALA A 81 2.39 21.15 -8.44
C ALA A 81 3.62 20.45 -9.06
N VAL A 82 4.67 20.22 -8.27
CA VAL A 82 5.86 19.49 -8.71
C VAL A 82 5.53 18.07 -9.13
N VAL A 83 4.81 17.34 -8.27
CA VAL A 83 4.46 15.93 -8.53
C VAL A 83 3.57 15.80 -9.77
N MET A 84 2.55 16.65 -9.89
CA MET A 84 1.65 16.64 -11.06
C MET A 84 2.38 17.02 -12.36
N GLY A 85 3.35 17.93 -12.29
CA GLY A 85 4.14 18.37 -13.44
C GLY A 85 5.19 17.34 -13.88
N GLU A 86 5.91 16.73 -12.94
CA GLU A 86 6.96 15.77 -13.23
C GLU A 86 6.45 14.36 -13.54
N LEU A 87 5.32 13.95 -12.96
CA LEU A 87 4.75 12.61 -13.09
C LEU A 87 3.29 12.65 -13.55
N PRO A 88 2.98 13.25 -14.71
CA PRO A 88 1.58 13.46 -15.14
C PRO A 88 0.82 12.15 -15.41
N GLU A 89 1.52 11.04 -15.67
CA GLU A 89 0.90 9.75 -15.98
C GLU A 89 0.61 8.92 -14.73
N PHE A 90 1.38 9.09 -13.63
CA PHE A 90 1.18 8.38 -12.37
C PHE A 90 1.65 9.23 -11.17
N PRO A 91 0.97 10.36 -10.90
CA PRO A 91 1.26 11.21 -9.77
C PRO A 91 0.88 10.57 -8.44
N TYR A 92 1.31 11.20 -7.35
CA TYR A 92 1.02 10.77 -5.99
C TYR A 92 0.75 11.94 -5.05
N LEU A 93 0.10 11.68 -3.91
CA LEU A 93 -0.07 12.66 -2.84
C LEU A 93 1.24 12.82 -2.07
N PRO A 94 1.91 13.99 -2.13
CA PRO A 94 3.19 14.18 -1.45
C PRO A 94 3.02 14.23 0.07
N GLU A 95 4.06 13.77 0.78
CA GLU A 95 4.23 13.88 2.22
C GLU A 95 5.34 14.88 2.53
N LEU A 96 5.16 15.72 3.56
CA LEU A 96 6.10 16.80 3.88
C LEU A 96 6.63 16.68 5.32
N PRO A 97 7.60 15.77 5.57
CA PRO A 97 8.15 15.55 6.91
C PRO A 97 8.84 16.77 7.52
N ALA A 98 9.32 17.69 6.68
CA ALA A 98 9.95 18.94 7.13
C ALA A 98 8.99 19.87 7.93
N ARG A 99 7.67 19.63 7.88
CA ARG A 99 6.69 20.30 8.76
C ARG A 99 6.80 19.87 10.23
N GLY A 100 7.63 18.86 10.52
CA GLY A 100 7.87 18.36 11.86
C GLY A 100 6.88 17.28 12.29
N VAL A 101 6.67 17.16 13.61
CA VAL A 101 5.84 16.10 14.20
C VAL A 101 4.44 16.06 13.59
N GLY A 102 4.05 14.91 13.07
CA GLY A 102 2.79 14.69 12.36
C GLY A 102 2.88 14.87 10.84
N GLY A 103 3.98 15.41 10.31
CA GLY A 103 4.26 15.47 8.88
C GLY A 103 4.99 14.25 8.35
N ASP A 104 5.51 13.41 9.23
CA ASP A 104 6.19 12.15 8.92
C ASP A 104 5.21 11.00 8.71
N ILE A 105 5.69 9.91 8.11
CA ILE A 105 4.88 8.72 7.76
C ILE A 105 4.12 8.14 8.96
N ILE A 106 4.76 8.10 10.16
CA ILE A 106 4.14 7.55 11.37
C ILE A 106 3.02 8.47 11.86
N GLY A 107 3.33 9.76 12.05
CA GLY A 107 2.37 10.73 12.57
C GLY A 107 1.21 10.97 11.62
N ARG A 108 1.48 11.08 10.32
CA ARG A 108 0.47 11.22 9.28
C ARG A 108 -0.51 10.05 9.31
N THR A 109 -0.03 8.81 9.34
CA THR A 109 -0.89 7.63 9.39
C THR A 109 -1.56 7.43 10.74
N ALA A 110 -0.87 7.74 11.84
CA ALA A 110 -1.46 7.70 13.17
C ALA A 110 -2.65 8.67 13.34
N SER A 111 -2.74 9.72 12.52
CA SER A 111 -3.91 10.61 12.51
C SER A 111 -5.17 9.97 11.87
N LEU A 112 -5.00 8.89 11.13
CA LEU A 112 -6.10 8.12 10.51
C LEU A 112 -6.71 7.10 11.48
N LEU A 113 -6.04 6.75 12.58
CA LEU A 113 -6.51 5.71 13.50
C LEU A 113 -7.90 6.05 14.08
N VAL A 114 -8.84 5.12 13.93
CA VAL A 114 -10.22 5.23 14.43
C VAL A 114 -10.32 4.67 15.83
N ASP A 115 -10.88 5.42 16.77
CA ASP A 115 -11.07 5.05 18.18
C ASP A 115 -9.80 4.58 18.93
N LEU A 116 -8.63 4.84 18.36
CA LEU A 116 -7.33 4.52 18.94
C LEU A 116 -6.45 5.79 18.97
N PRO A 117 -6.67 6.67 19.97
CA PRO A 117 -5.96 7.93 20.05
C PRO A 117 -4.49 7.76 20.38
N VAL A 118 -3.68 8.69 19.87
CA VAL A 118 -2.25 8.76 20.11
C VAL A 118 -1.81 10.14 20.59
N GLU A 119 -0.68 10.18 21.26
CA GLU A 119 0.04 11.40 21.66
C GLU A 119 1.53 11.24 21.41
N THR A 120 2.27 12.34 21.41
CA THR A 120 3.72 12.31 21.30
C THR A 120 4.40 12.38 22.65
N THR A 121 5.54 11.71 22.74
CA THR A 121 6.50 11.76 23.84
C THR A 121 7.88 12.16 23.30
N PRO A 122 8.86 12.47 24.14
CA PRO A 122 10.23 12.69 23.66
C PRO A 122 10.86 11.51 22.89
N ARG A 123 10.25 10.31 22.96
CA ARG A 123 10.72 9.11 22.26
C ARG A 123 9.96 8.79 20.97
N GLY A 124 8.84 9.42 20.75
CA GLY A 124 7.98 9.17 19.59
C GLY A 124 6.50 9.10 19.96
N TRP A 125 5.74 8.37 19.16
CA TRP A 125 4.28 8.22 19.31
C TRP A 125 3.93 7.14 20.35
N LYS A 126 2.81 7.33 21.03
CA LYS A 126 2.30 6.47 22.09
C LYS A 126 0.77 6.44 22.07
N PHE A 127 0.16 5.30 22.41
CA PHE A 127 -1.29 5.22 22.61
C PHE A 127 -1.71 6.07 23.82
N ALA A 128 -2.81 6.79 23.67
CA ALA A 128 -3.38 7.71 24.63
C ALA A 128 -4.85 7.37 24.94
N THR A 129 -5.42 8.02 25.96
CA THR A 129 -6.86 7.90 26.27
C THR A 129 -7.72 8.88 25.48
N HIS A 130 -7.12 9.94 24.96
CA HIS A 130 -7.76 10.99 24.16
C HIS A 130 -6.79 11.48 23.08
N PRO A 131 -7.30 11.96 21.93
CA PRO A 131 -6.45 12.49 20.86
C PRO A 131 -5.52 13.61 21.37
N GLY A 132 -4.22 13.41 21.21
CA GLY A 132 -3.21 14.40 21.56
C GLY A 132 -3.26 15.64 20.65
N ARG A 133 -2.57 16.69 21.07
CA ARG A 133 -2.45 17.92 20.23
C ARG A 133 -1.76 17.61 18.90
N ASP A 134 -0.75 16.74 18.94
CA ASP A 134 0.05 16.41 17.76
C ASP A 134 -0.70 15.49 16.79
N GLN A 135 -1.59 14.60 17.27
CA GLN A 135 -2.48 13.83 16.41
C GLN A 135 -3.45 14.77 15.65
N ARG A 136 -4.04 15.76 16.32
CA ARG A 136 -4.90 16.75 15.65
C ARG A 136 -4.12 17.55 14.61
N ARG A 137 -2.89 17.99 14.94
CA ARG A 137 -2.03 18.71 13.98
C ARG A 137 -1.69 17.84 12.76
N ALA A 138 -1.44 16.53 12.95
CA ALA A 138 -1.20 15.61 11.84
C ALA A 138 -2.43 15.47 10.93
N ALA A 139 -3.64 15.42 11.52
CA ALA A 139 -4.89 15.42 10.77
C ALA A 139 -5.10 16.75 9.99
N ASP A 140 -4.75 17.89 10.59
CA ASP A 140 -4.81 19.19 9.91
C ASP A 140 -3.81 19.22 8.72
N PHE A 141 -2.59 18.71 8.89
CA PHE A 141 -1.62 18.61 7.80
C PHE A 141 -2.16 17.75 6.64
N LEU A 142 -2.74 16.60 6.95
CA LEU A 142 -3.34 15.75 5.93
C LEU A 142 -4.50 16.44 5.21
N SER A 143 -5.33 17.18 5.93
CA SER A 143 -6.42 17.96 5.33
C SER A 143 -5.89 19.02 4.36
N PHE A 144 -4.84 19.77 4.73
CA PHE A 144 -4.20 20.76 3.85
C PHE A 144 -3.58 20.12 2.61
N ASP A 145 -2.97 18.91 2.76
CA ASP A 145 -2.44 18.17 1.63
C ASP A 145 -3.54 17.75 0.65
N LEU A 146 -4.69 17.30 1.18
CA LEU A 146 -5.85 16.92 0.39
C LEU A 146 -6.50 18.11 -0.32
N ASP A 147 -6.54 19.28 0.32
CA ASP A 147 -7.05 20.49 -0.30
C ASP A 147 -6.10 21.00 -1.41
N ALA A 148 -4.78 20.87 -1.20
CA ALA A 148 -3.79 21.23 -2.20
C ALA A 148 -3.85 20.32 -3.43
N ILE A 149 -3.96 18.99 -3.23
CA ILE A 149 -4.05 18.05 -4.36
C ILE A 149 -5.38 18.16 -5.11
N GLN A 150 -6.47 18.47 -4.43
CA GLN A 150 -7.76 18.73 -5.09
C GLN A 150 -7.64 19.89 -6.11
N GLN A 151 -6.87 20.92 -5.79
CA GLN A 151 -6.62 22.04 -6.70
C GLN A 151 -5.66 21.68 -7.82
N ALA A 152 -4.55 21.00 -7.47
CA ALA A 152 -3.51 20.67 -8.43
C ALA A 152 -3.94 19.57 -9.42
N ALA A 153 -4.86 18.68 -9.02
CA ALA A 153 -5.37 17.58 -9.82
C ALA A 153 -6.76 17.87 -10.44
N ASP A 154 -7.17 19.14 -10.55
CA ASP A 154 -8.43 19.49 -11.19
C ASP A 154 -8.49 18.97 -12.63
N GLY A 155 -9.56 18.22 -12.93
CA GLY A 155 -9.72 17.55 -14.24
C GLY A 155 -8.81 16.35 -14.51
N TYR A 156 -7.99 15.94 -13.53
CA TYR A 156 -7.13 14.77 -13.68
C TYR A 156 -7.96 13.47 -13.75
N ALA A 157 -7.63 12.61 -14.71
CA ALA A 157 -8.17 11.26 -14.84
C ALA A 157 -7.02 10.30 -15.14
N GLY A 158 -6.84 9.29 -14.29
CA GLY A 158 -5.75 8.32 -14.40
C GLY A 158 -5.36 7.72 -13.05
N PRO A 159 -4.29 6.90 -13.00
CA PRO A 159 -3.81 6.33 -11.76
C PRO A 159 -3.27 7.43 -10.83
N PHE A 160 -3.68 7.41 -9.59
CA PHE A 160 -3.22 8.34 -8.56
C PHE A 160 -2.85 7.59 -7.30
N LYS A 161 -1.61 7.78 -6.81
CA LYS A 161 -1.09 7.03 -5.67
C LYS A 161 -1.18 7.85 -4.38
N ILE A 162 -1.62 7.19 -3.30
CA ILE A 162 -1.51 7.67 -1.91
C ILE A 162 -0.68 6.70 -1.10
N ALA A 163 0.00 7.18 -0.06
CA ALA A 163 0.81 6.35 0.83
C ALA A 163 0.33 6.42 2.28
N VAL A 164 0.39 5.29 2.96
CA VAL A 164 0.13 5.16 4.40
C VAL A 164 1.17 4.22 5.02
N CYS A 165 1.53 4.44 6.28
CA CYS A 165 2.36 3.51 7.01
C CYS A 165 1.60 2.22 7.29
N GLY A 166 2.24 1.08 7.09
CA GLY A 166 1.65 -0.22 7.34
C GLY A 166 1.52 -0.58 8.82
N PRO A 167 0.68 -1.57 9.15
CA PRO A 167 0.34 -1.92 10.52
C PRO A 167 1.54 -2.43 11.33
N LEU A 168 2.46 -3.16 10.70
CA LEU A 168 3.62 -3.74 11.39
C LEU A 168 4.67 -2.68 11.73
N THR A 169 4.89 -1.74 10.83
CA THR A 169 5.76 -0.58 11.07
C THR A 169 5.15 0.33 12.14
N LEU A 170 3.85 0.63 12.08
CA LEU A 170 3.19 1.40 13.14
C LEU A 170 3.30 0.70 14.49
N ALA A 171 3.04 -0.62 14.56
CA ALA A 171 3.14 -1.38 15.79
C ALA A 171 4.57 -1.40 16.36
N ALA A 172 5.59 -1.36 15.50
CA ALA A 172 6.99 -1.27 15.90
C ALA A 172 7.39 0.14 16.39
N ARG A 173 6.64 1.19 16.03
CA ARG A 173 6.99 2.60 16.28
C ARG A 173 6.09 3.33 17.27
N ILE A 174 4.89 2.80 17.55
CA ILE A 174 3.97 3.39 18.53
C ILE A 174 4.10 2.63 19.86
N GLU A 175 4.36 3.35 20.95
CA GLU A 175 4.46 2.78 22.29
C GLU A 175 3.07 2.46 22.88
N LEU A 176 3.00 1.42 23.71
CA LEU A 176 1.82 1.08 24.52
C LEU A 176 1.46 2.20 25.51
N SER A 177 0.19 2.38 25.83
CA SER A 177 -0.29 3.44 26.74
C SER A 177 0.29 3.40 28.13
N ARG A 178 0.57 2.20 28.65
CA ARG A 178 1.08 1.96 30.03
C ARG A 178 2.50 1.40 30.10
N SER A 179 3.17 1.35 28.94
CA SER A 179 4.52 0.81 28.81
C SER A 179 5.30 1.66 27.81
N VAL A 180 6.61 1.58 27.86
CA VAL A 180 7.52 2.18 26.88
C VAL A 180 7.89 1.19 25.77
N ASN A 181 7.35 -0.02 25.81
CA ASN A 181 7.53 -0.97 24.72
C ASN A 181 6.60 -0.63 23.54
N PRO A 182 7.02 -0.96 22.32
CA PRO A 182 6.18 -0.79 21.14
C PRO A 182 4.93 -1.68 21.21
N ALA A 183 3.87 -1.27 20.52
CA ALA A 183 2.60 -2.03 20.42
C ALA A 183 2.81 -3.45 19.90
N LEU A 184 3.83 -3.67 19.07
CA LEU A 184 4.24 -4.98 18.56
C LEU A 184 4.52 -6.00 19.69
N ALA A 185 4.85 -5.55 20.92
CA ALA A 185 5.10 -6.43 22.06
C ALA A 185 3.83 -7.06 22.67
N ASP A 186 2.64 -6.65 22.22
CA ASP A 186 1.35 -7.10 22.74
C ASP A 186 0.40 -7.46 21.57
N ALA A 187 0.00 -8.72 21.53
CA ALA A 187 -0.82 -9.23 20.41
C ALA A 187 -2.21 -8.55 20.35
N GLY A 188 -2.79 -8.17 21.50
CA GLY A 188 -4.05 -7.44 21.55
C GLY A 188 -3.89 -6.04 20.98
N ALA A 189 -2.83 -5.33 21.37
CA ALA A 189 -2.53 -3.99 20.85
C ALA A 189 -2.24 -4.01 19.34
N LEU A 190 -1.57 -5.04 18.83
CA LEU A 190 -1.36 -5.21 17.39
C LEU A 190 -2.72 -5.42 16.66
N ALA A 191 -3.59 -6.24 17.19
CA ALA A 191 -4.91 -6.50 16.61
C ALA A 191 -5.79 -5.24 16.62
N ASP A 192 -5.84 -4.50 17.74
CA ASP A 192 -6.58 -3.25 17.86
C ASP A 192 -6.05 -2.19 16.89
N LEU A 193 -4.72 -2.04 16.80
CA LEU A 193 -4.07 -1.12 15.85
C LEU A 193 -4.43 -1.48 14.41
N THR A 194 -4.36 -2.75 14.04
CA THR A 194 -4.65 -3.22 12.68
C THR A 194 -6.09 -2.92 12.29
N THR A 195 -7.04 -3.20 13.18
CA THR A 195 -8.46 -2.92 12.94
C THR A 195 -8.71 -1.41 12.80
N SER A 196 -8.19 -0.62 13.73
CA SER A 196 -8.28 0.84 13.72
C SER A 196 -7.70 1.46 12.45
N LEU A 197 -6.52 0.97 12.02
CA LEU A 197 -5.87 1.42 10.79
C LEU A 197 -6.68 1.05 9.55
N ALA A 198 -7.19 -0.17 9.47
CA ALA A 198 -8.00 -0.63 8.34
C ALA A 198 -9.23 0.26 8.12
N GLU A 199 -9.95 0.60 9.18
CA GLU A 199 -11.09 1.54 9.11
C GLU A 199 -10.63 2.95 8.68
N GLY A 200 -9.54 3.44 9.24
CA GLY A 200 -9.01 4.76 8.92
C GLY A 200 -8.52 4.88 7.47
N VAL A 201 -7.86 3.83 6.96
CA VAL A 201 -7.42 3.77 5.56
C VAL A 201 -8.61 3.72 4.60
N ALA A 202 -9.64 2.93 4.91
CA ALA A 202 -10.88 2.90 4.13
C ALA A 202 -11.53 4.28 4.04
N ALA A 203 -11.64 5.00 5.16
CA ALA A 203 -12.18 6.37 5.20
C ALA A 203 -11.30 7.35 4.42
N HIS A 204 -9.97 7.24 4.53
CA HIS A 204 -9.02 8.08 3.80
C HIS A 204 -9.15 7.89 2.28
N VAL A 205 -9.22 6.65 1.80
CA VAL A 205 -9.44 6.33 0.38
C VAL A 205 -10.72 6.97 -0.14
N LEU A 206 -11.82 6.91 0.61
CA LEU A 206 -13.08 7.57 0.23
C LEU A 206 -12.91 9.09 0.15
N GLY A 207 -12.25 9.70 1.14
CA GLY A 207 -11.99 11.14 1.15
C GLY A 207 -11.13 11.63 -0.01
N VAL A 208 -10.18 10.80 -0.49
CA VAL A 208 -9.37 11.10 -1.68
C VAL A 208 -10.21 10.96 -2.96
N ARG A 209 -11.05 9.92 -3.07
CA ARG A 209 -11.96 9.74 -4.21
C ARG A 209 -12.93 10.92 -4.40
N GLU A 210 -13.39 11.51 -3.30
CA GLU A 210 -14.25 12.70 -3.34
C GLU A 210 -13.52 13.94 -3.89
N ARG A 211 -12.22 14.08 -3.59
CA ARG A 211 -11.40 15.23 -4.01
C ARG A 211 -10.83 15.10 -5.42
N VAL A 212 -10.53 13.89 -5.85
CA VAL A 212 -9.99 13.59 -7.20
C VAL A 212 -10.87 12.52 -7.87
N PRO A 213 -12.10 12.86 -8.27
CA PRO A 213 -13.11 11.88 -8.70
C PRO A 213 -12.76 11.13 -9.98
N GLY A 214 -11.87 11.69 -10.82
CA GLY A 214 -11.36 11.02 -12.04
C GLY A 214 -10.23 10.02 -11.78
N ALA A 215 -9.70 9.93 -10.55
CA ALA A 215 -8.55 9.11 -10.24
C ALA A 215 -8.90 7.64 -10.04
N THR A 216 -8.10 6.75 -10.64
CA THR A 216 -8.01 5.34 -10.24
C THR A 216 -6.98 5.24 -9.12
N LEU A 217 -7.45 5.03 -7.87
CA LEU A 217 -6.57 5.07 -6.72
C LEU A 217 -5.69 3.82 -6.62
N VAL A 218 -4.41 4.07 -6.30
CA VAL A 218 -3.42 3.09 -5.88
C VAL A 218 -3.01 3.44 -4.45
N VAL A 219 -3.09 2.48 -3.53
CA VAL A 219 -2.71 2.67 -2.14
C VAL A 219 -1.38 2.00 -1.87
N GLN A 220 -0.36 2.77 -1.54
CA GLN A 220 0.93 2.27 -1.10
C GLN A 220 0.90 2.10 0.43
N ILE A 221 1.28 0.91 0.89
CA ILE A 221 1.42 0.55 2.30
C ILE A 221 2.92 0.43 2.58
N ASP A 222 3.45 1.33 3.40
CA ASP A 222 4.88 1.41 3.68
C ASP A 222 5.25 0.59 4.91
N GLU A 223 6.08 -0.43 4.72
CA GLU A 223 6.52 -1.38 5.76
C GLU A 223 8.04 -1.44 5.91
N PRO A 224 8.74 -0.32 6.19
CA PRO A 224 10.19 -0.32 6.33
C PRO A 224 10.70 -1.14 7.54
N GLU A 225 9.87 -1.38 8.57
CA GLU A 225 10.23 -2.21 9.72
C GLU A 225 9.93 -3.71 9.52
N LEU A 226 9.21 -4.10 8.48
CA LEU A 226 8.78 -5.48 8.27
C LEU A 226 9.93 -6.50 8.33
N PRO A 227 11.09 -6.29 7.67
CA PRO A 227 12.20 -7.24 7.80
C PRO A 227 12.77 -7.35 9.22
N ALA A 228 12.73 -6.26 9.99
CA ALA A 228 13.16 -6.27 11.39
C ALA A 228 12.14 -6.95 12.30
N VAL A 229 10.85 -6.78 12.03
CA VAL A 229 9.74 -7.43 12.75
C VAL A 229 9.82 -8.95 12.59
N LEU A 230 9.95 -9.44 11.36
CA LEU A 230 10.04 -10.87 11.06
C LEU A 230 11.33 -11.50 11.62
N ALA A 231 12.43 -10.75 11.64
CA ALA A 231 13.70 -11.23 12.16
C ALA A 231 13.89 -11.07 13.69
N GLY A 232 12.87 -10.53 14.42
CA GLY A 232 13.00 -10.28 15.86
C GLY A 232 14.08 -9.24 16.21
N ARG A 233 14.32 -8.25 15.33
CA ARG A 233 15.33 -7.21 15.51
C ARG A 233 14.79 -5.88 16.01
N VAL A 234 13.47 -5.77 16.21
CA VAL A 234 12.86 -4.57 16.80
C VAL A 234 13.29 -4.45 18.27
N ARG A 235 13.95 -3.34 18.62
CA ARG A 235 14.48 -3.14 19.96
C ARG A 235 13.38 -2.78 20.96
N THR A 236 13.52 -3.28 22.21
CA THR A 236 12.76 -2.76 23.33
C THR A 236 13.23 -1.35 23.68
N ALA A 237 12.44 -0.62 24.46
CA ALA A 237 12.76 0.75 24.88
C ALA A 237 14.09 0.88 25.64
N SER A 238 14.54 -0.16 26.33
CA SER A 238 15.85 -0.19 27.01
C SER A 238 17.02 -0.35 26.04
N GLY A 239 16.76 -0.83 24.80
CA GLY A 239 17.78 -1.20 23.82
C GLY A 239 18.61 -2.44 24.18
N LEU A 240 18.36 -3.06 25.35
CA LEU A 240 19.12 -4.21 25.84
C LEU A 240 18.58 -5.56 25.34
N SER A 241 17.36 -5.57 24.84
CA SER A 241 16.69 -6.75 24.26
C SER A 241 15.88 -6.36 23.03
N THR A 242 15.39 -7.37 22.31
CA THR A 242 14.52 -7.20 21.15
C THR A 242 13.14 -7.78 21.45
N ILE A 243 12.14 -7.32 20.71
CA ILE A 243 10.83 -7.96 20.62
C ILE A 243 11.03 -9.29 19.86
N PRO A 244 10.43 -10.40 20.29
CA PRO A 244 10.50 -11.66 19.56
C PRO A 244 10.04 -11.50 18.11
N ALA A 245 10.58 -12.32 17.23
CA ALA A 245 10.13 -12.39 15.83
C ALA A 245 8.62 -12.63 15.76
N LEU A 246 7.93 -11.87 14.93
CA LEU A 246 6.52 -12.11 14.66
C LEU A 246 6.39 -13.33 13.76
N ASP A 247 5.41 -14.17 14.04
CA ASP A 247 5.05 -15.29 13.16
C ASP A 247 4.66 -14.78 11.76
N GLU A 248 5.15 -15.44 10.71
CA GLU A 248 4.98 -14.99 9.32
C GLU A 248 3.51 -15.05 8.89
N ILE A 249 2.74 -16.04 9.37
CA ILE A 249 1.30 -16.14 9.09
C ILE A 249 0.57 -14.96 9.71
N LEU A 250 0.88 -14.63 10.97
CA LEU A 250 0.29 -13.49 11.66
C LEU A 250 0.67 -12.17 10.97
N ALA A 251 1.91 -12.01 10.53
CA ALA A 251 2.34 -10.83 9.78
C ALA A 251 1.57 -10.69 8.46
N THR A 252 1.42 -11.80 7.73
CA THR A 252 0.65 -11.87 6.48
C THR A 252 -0.81 -11.49 6.70
N ASP A 253 -1.48 -12.07 7.70
CA ASP A 253 -2.89 -11.81 8.01
C ASP A 253 -3.11 -10.36 8.45
N THR A 254 -2.16 -9.82 9.24
CA THR A 254 -2.16 -8.41 9.67
C THR A 254 -2.09 -7.47 8.46
N LEU A 255 -1.17 -7.71 7.53
CA LEU A 255 -1.00 -6.91 6.33
C LEU A 255 -2.21 -7.06 5.39
N ARG A 256 -2.68 -8.29 5.15
CA ARG A 256 -3.85 -8.60 4.33
C ARG A 256 -5.09 -7.85 4.80
N SER A 257 -5.29 -7.73 6.11
CA SER A 257 -6.45 -7.01 6.68
C SER A 257 -6.49 -5.54 6.24
N VAL A 258 -5.33 -4.86 6.22
CA VAL A 258 -5.24 -3.47 5.76
C VAL A 258 -5.32 -3.38 4.24
N VAL A 259 -4.67 -4.29 3.50
CA VAL A 259 -4.78 -4.41 2.04
C VAL A 259 -6.24 -4.50 1.61
N ALA A 260 -6.99 -5.43 2.20
CA ALA A 260 -8.41 -5.64 1.87
C ALA A 260 -9.28 -4.41 2.17
N ALA A 261 -8.97 -3.68 3.25
CA ALA A 261 -9.74 -2.50 3.66
C ALA A 261 -9.61 -1.32 2.71
N THR A 262 -8.54 -1.24 1.90
CA THR A 262 -8.35 -0.15 0.94
C THR A 262 -9.43 -0.12 -0.14
N GLY A 263 -9.96 -1.27 -0.55
CA GLY A 263 -10.86 -1.38 -1.70
C GLY A 263 -10.30 -0.77 -2.99
N ALA A 264 -8.95 -0.78 -3.14
CA ALA A 264 -8.21 -0.24 -4.27
C ALA A 264 -7.03 -1.16 -4.63
N PHE A 265 -6.35 -0.88 -5.74
CA PHE A 265 -5.10 -1.56 -6.05
C PHE A 265 -4.03 -1.18 -5.02
N THR A 266 -3.33 -2.18 -4.46
CA THR A 266 -2.35 -1.95 -3.38
C THR A 266 -0.93 -2.26 -3.80
N VAL A 267 -0.01 -1.43 -3.33
CA VAL A 267 1.44 -1.60 -3.44
C VAL A 267 2.00 -1.70 -2.03
N VAL A 268 2.78 -2.72 -1.72
CA VAL A 268 3.53 -2.76 -0.45
C VAL A 268 4.96 -2.30 -0.70
N HIS A 269 5.37 -1.24 0.00
CA HIS A 269 6.71 -0.66 -0.14
C HIS A 269 7.60 -0.97 1.07
N CYS A 270 8.83 -1.41 0.77
CA CYS A 270 9.90 -1.50 1.75
C CYS A 270 11.26 -1.23 1.10
N CYS A 271 11.94 -0.17 1.54
CA CYS A 271 13.29 0.16 1.07
C CYS A 271 14.40 -0.46 1.94
N ALA A 272 14.07 -1.33 2.92
CA ALA A 272 15.04 -2.05 3.72
C ALA A 272 15.51 -3.34 3.02
N ALA A 273 16.72 -3.79 3.32
CA ALA A 273 17.22 -5.09 2.87
C ALA A 273 16.45 -6.24 3.52
N GLY A 274 16.33 -7.37 2.81
CA GLY A 274 15.61 -8.57 3.29
C GLY A 274 14.09 -8.42 3.19
N PHE A 275 13.60 -7.76 2.15
CA PHE A 275 12.17 -7.62 1.88
C PHE A 275 11.55 -9.01 1.60
N PRO A 276 10.48 -9.41 2.33
CA PRO A 276 9.88 -10.74 2.19
C PRO A 276 8.95 -10.81 0.97
N PHE A 277 9.50 -10.89 -0.24
CA PHE A 277 8.74 -10.82 -1.50
C PHE A 277 7.58 -11.80 -1.57
N LEU A 278 7.78 -13.05 -1.19
CA LEU A 278 6.75 -14.10 -1.29
C LEU A 278 5.56 -13.84 -0.36
N LEU A 279 5.80 -13.25 0.83
CA LEU A 279 4.74 -12.88 1.75
C LEU A 279 3.75 -11.88 1.11
N MET A 280 4.19 -11.04 0.18
CA MET A 280 3.36 -10.03 -0.46
C MET A 280 2.26 -10.65 -1.33
N LYS A 281 2.54 -11.77 -2.00
CA LYS A 281 1.55 -12.55 -2.74
C LYS A 281 0.47 -13.09 -1.80
N ASP A 282 0.90 -13.65 -0.67
CA ASP A 282 -0.02 -14.22 0.32
C ASP A 282 -0.83 -13.14 1.06
N ALA A 283 -0.31 -11.90 1.13
CA ALA A 283 -1.03 -10.75 1.67
C ALA A 283 -1.99 -10.07 0.66
N ASP A 284 -2.20 -10.66 -0.51
CA ASP A 284 -3.05 -10.14 -1.59
C ASP A 284 -2.63 -8.74 -2.09
N ALA A 285 -1.32 -8.42 -2.03
CA ALA A 285 -0.80 -7.20 -2.63
C ALA A 285 -0.88 -7.27 -4.15
N GLY A 286 -1.26 -6.16 -4.81
CA GLY A 286 -1.27 -6.06 -6.27
C GLY A 286 0.11 -5.80 -6.86
N ALA A 287 1.01 -5.17 -6.08
CA ALA A 287 2.37 -4.87 -6.49
C ALA A 287 3.30 -4.73 -5.27
N VAL A 288 4.59 -4.76 -5.53
CA VAL A 288 5.65 -4.48 -4.56
C VAL A 288 6.50 -3.28 -4.99
N SER A 289 7.00 -2.53 -4.01
CA SER A 289 7.96 -1.45 -4.25
C SER A 289 9.20 -1.64 -3.37
N PHE A 290 10.37 -1.60 -3.97
CA PHE A 290 11.62 -1.94 -3.30
C PHE A 290 12.82 -1.15 -3.85
N ASP A 291 13.89 -1.02 -3.06
CA ASP A 291 15.16 -0.43 -3.49
C ASP A 291 15.99 -1.48 -4.26
N LEU A 292 16.21 -1.22 -5.56
CA LEU A 292 16.99 -2.10 -6.43
C LEU A 292 18.40 -2.37 -5.91
N ALA A 293 19.01 -1.38 -5.24
CA ALA A 293 20.36 -1.51 -4.72
C ALA A 293 20.45 -2.40 -3.46
N ARG A 294 19.31 -2.74 -2.85
CA ARG A 294 19.23 -3.60 -1.66
C ARG A 294 18.93 -5.05 -1.98
N LEU A 295 18.64 -5.39 -3.25
CA LEU A 295 18.41 -6.76 -3.64
C LEU A 295 19.69 -7.59 -3.51
N GLU A 296 19.56 -8.71 -2.84
CA GLU A 296 20.57 -9.75 -2.77
C GLU A 296 20.40 -10.73 -3.94
N ARG A 297 21.34 -11.65 -4.09
CA ARG A 297 21.31 -12.61 -5.21
C ARG A 297 20.08 -13.53 -5.12
N ASP A 298 19.77 -13.96 -3.92
CA ASP A 298 18.68 -14.91 -3.65
C ASP A 298 17.29 -14.26 -3.77
N ASP A 299 17.19 -12.93 -3.71
CA ASP A 299 15.93 -12.22 -3.90
C ASP A 299 15.41 -12.29 -5.35
N ILE A 300 16.29 -12.53 -6.34
CA ILE A 300 15.91 -12.50 -7.76
C ILE A 300 14.90 -13.60 -8.10
N ASP A 301 15.06 -14.77 -7.54
CA ASP A 301 14.14 -15.88 -7.77
C ASP A 301 12.76 -15.58 -7.16
N ALA A 302 12.74 -14.95 -5.97
CA ALA A 302 11.50 -14.50 -5.34
C ALA A 302 10.82 -13.37 -6.13
N VAL A 303 11.59 -12.40 -6.66
CA VAL A 303 11.09 -11.34 -7.55
C VAL A 303 10.50 -11.95 -8.83
N ALA A 304 11.18 -12.94 -9.43
CA ALA A 304 10.67 -13.64 -10.60
C ALA A 304 9.34 -14.36 -10.30
N GLU A 305 9.25 -15.09 -9.18
CA GLU A 305 8.04 -15.81 -8.77
C GLU A 305 6.85 -14.90 -8.58
N ILE A 306 7.01 -13.76 -7.87
CA ILE A 306 5.91 -12.83 -7.67
C ILE A 306 5.50 -12.13 -8.97
N ALA A 307 6.47 -11.80 -9.83
CA ALA A 307 6.19 -11.19 -11.14
C ALA A 307 5.46 -12.18 -12.07
N GLU A 308 5.85 -13.47 -12.08
CA GLU A 308 5.14 -14.52 -12.81
C GLU A 308 3.72 -14.73 -12.26
N ALA A 309 3.54 -14.58 -10.95
CA ALA A 309 2.22 -14.59 -10.30
C ALA A 309 1.36 -13.35 -10.62
N GLY A 310 1.90 -12.34 -11.34
CA GLY A 310 1.18 -11.16 -11.80
C GLY A 310 1.25 -9.96 -10.87
N LEU A 311 2.16 -9.93 -9.88
CA LEU A 311 2.37 -8.72 -9.09
C LEU A 311 3.15 -7.68 -9.90
N GLY A 312 2.73 -6.42 -9.82
CA GLY A 312 3.49 -5.30 -10.39
C GLY A 312 4.79 -5.03 -9.60
N LEU A 313 5.80 -4.51 -10.26
CA LEU A 313 7.10 -4.18 -9.67
C LEU A 313 7.36 -2.68 -9.75
N LEU A 314 7.34 -1.97 -8.64
CA LEU A 314 7.78 -0.59 -8.54
C LEU A 314 9.26 -0.59 -8.14
N VAL A 315 10.13 -0.43 -9.14
CA VAL A 315 11.57 -0.63 -8.97
C VAL A 315 12.27 0.68 -8.61
N GLY A 316 12.77 0.78 -7.39
CA GLY A 316 13.55 1.90 -6.87
C GLY A 316 14.94 1.96 -7.50
N ALA A 317 15.02 2.40 -8.74
CA ALA A 317 16.25 2.38 -9.55
C ALA A 317 17.07 3.69 -9.49
N VAL A 318 16.45 4.80 -9.07
CA VAL A 318 17.14 6.09 -8.91
C VAL A 318 17.55 6.27 -7.45
N PRO A 319 18.86 6.27 -7.12
CA PRO A 319 19.32 6.51 -5.76
C PRO A 319 18.86 7.86 -5.21
N THR A 320 18.64 7.94 -3.89
CA THR A 320 18.19 9.16 -3.19
C THR A 320 19.24 9.72 -2.21
N GLY A 321 20.47 9.19 -2.24
CA GLY A 321 21.62 9.67 -1.46
C GLY A 321 22.52 10.61 -2.24
N GLU A 322 23.76 10.83 -1.73
CA GLU A 322 24.77 11.68 -2.36
C GLU A 322 25.13 11.26 -3.79
N ASP A 323 24.98 9.97 -4.12
CA ASP A 323 25.23 9.41 -5.46
C ASP A 323 24.06 9.62 -6.46
N ALA A 324 22.97 10.24 -6.04
CA ALA A 324 21.77 10.44 -6.86
C ALA A 324 22.07 11.24 -8.15
N ALA A 325 23.02 12.17 -8.12
CA ALA A 325 23.37 13.01 -9.26
C ALA A 325 24.22 12.28 -10.33
N ALA A 326 24.86 11.15 -10.00
CA ALA A 326 25.89 10.55 -10.84
C ALA A 326 25.36 9.65 -11.98
N ARG A 327 24.10 9.17 -11.92
CA ARG A 327 23.55 8.23 -12.91
C ARG A 327 22.68 8.94 -13.94
N SER A 328 22.85 8.60 -15.22
CA SER A 328 21.95 9.04 -16.28
C SER A 328 20.62 8.26 -16.26
N ALA A 329 19.61 8.76 -16.96
CA ALA A 329 18.37 8.02 -17.16
C ALA A 329 18.57 6.69 -17.90
N ARG A 330 19.52 6.66 -18.88
CA ARG A 330 19.87 5.43 -19.60
C ARG A 330 20.55 4.40 -18.69
N ASP A 331 21.44 4.82 -17.78
CA ASP A 331 22.06 3.90 -16.82
C ASP A 331 21.00 3.33 -15.85
N THR A 332 20.06 4.16 -15.43
CA THR A 332 18.92 3.76 -14.61
C THR A 332 18.04 2.75 -15.34
N ALA A 333 17.66 3.02 -16.59
CA ALA A 333 16.90 2.10 -17.43
C ALA A 333 17.66 0.77 -17.65
N SER A 334 18.99 0.83 -17.89
CA SER A 334 19.82 -0.36 -18.03
C SER A 334 19.84 -1.23 -16.78
N ALA A 335 19.81 -0.63 -15.59
CA ALA A 335 19.72 -1.38 -14.33
C ALA A 335 18.38 -2.11 -14.19
N VAL A 336 17.27 -1.46 -14.56
CA VAL A 336 15.93 -2.06 -14.58
C VAL A 336 15.85 -3.22 -15.58
N VAL A 337 16.35 -3.03 -16.80
CA VAL A 337 16.43 -4.07 -17.84
C VAL A 337 17.30 -5.25 -17.38
N THR A 338 18.41 -4.97 -16.69
CA THR A 338 19.28 -6.01 -16.14
C THR A 338 18.56 -6.84 -15.08
N LEU A 339 17.80 -6.20 -14.18
CA LEU A 339 16.94 -6.93 -13.23
C LEU A 339 15.97 -7.83 -13.98
N TRP A 340 15.20 -7.27 -14.93
CA TRP A 340 14.18 -8.00 -15.67
C TRP A 340 14.75 -9.21 -16.42
N ARG A 341 15.89 -9.04 -17.10
CA ARG A 341 16.59 -10.16 -17.78
C ARG A 341 16.99 -11.30 -16.82
N ARG A 342 17.32 -10.95 -15.57
CA ARG A 342 17.65 -11.97 -14.54
C ARG A 342 16.44 -12.79 -14.08
N THR A 343 15.23 -12.27 -14.22
CA THR A 343 14.00 -13.03 -13.91
C THR A 343 13.63 -14.03 -15.01
N ALA A 344 14.23 -13.92 -16.19
CA ALA A 344 13.93 -14.74 -17.37
C ALA A 344 12.46 -14.67 -17.85
N LEU A 345 11.71 -13.66 -17.44
CA LEU A 345 10.34 -13.41 -17.90
C LEU A 345 10.30 -12.81 -19.31
N ASP A 346 9.12 -12.86 -19.95
CA ASP A 346 8.91 -12.29 -21.30
C ASP A 346 9.31 -10.81 -21.32
N PRO A 347 10.25 -10.39 -22.18
CA PRO A 347 10.68 -8.99 -22.31
C PRO A 347 9.54 -8.00 -22.52
N ARG A 348 8.48 -8.41 -23.22
CA ARG A 348 7.31 -7.55 -23.53
C ARG A 348 6.51 -7.13 -22.31
N LEU A 349 6.56 -7.92 -21.22
CA LEU A 349 5.85 -7.62 -19.98
C LEU A 349 6.50 -6.50 -19.17
N LEU A 350 7.79 -6.20 -19.41
CA LEU A 350 8.49 -5.16 -18.66
C LEU A 350 7.75 -3.83 -18.69
N ALA A 351 7.33 -3.39 -19.85
CA ALA A 351 6.69 -2.09 -20.03
C ALA A 351 5.39 -1.94 -19.23
N GLU A 352 4.61 -3.02 -19.10
CA GLU A 352 3.31 -3.03 -18.43
C GLU A 352 3.46 -3.27 -16.92
N GLN A 353 4.39 -4.16 -16.53
CA GLN A 353 4.51 -4.67 -15.17
C GLN A 353 5.45 -3.86 -14.29
N VAL A 354 6.39 -3.12 -14.90
CA VAL A 354 7.41 -2.37 -14.16
C VAL A 354 7.12 -0.88 -14.16
N VAL A 355 7.19 -0.27 -12.97
CA VAL A 355 7.16 1.18 -12.76
C VAL A 355 8.51 1.60 -12.18
N VAL A 356 9.13 2.64 -12.74
CA VAL A 356 10.40 3.16 -12.22
C VAL A 356 10.14 4.18 -11.12
N THR A 357 10.85 4.01 -9.98
CA THR A 357 10.73 4.91 -8.84
C THR A 357 12.11 5.35 -8.31
N PRO A 358 12.15 6.40 -7.47
CA PRO A 358 13.29 6.60 -6.57
C PRO A 358 13.43 5.39 -5.62
N ALA A 359 14.64 5.15 -5.13
CA ALA A 359 14.90 4.08 -4.16
C ALA A 359 14.16 4.26 -2.82
N CYS A 360 13.90 5.51 -2.44
CA CYS A 360 13.20 5.89 -1.22
C CYS A 360 12.53 7.27 -1.39
N GLY A 361 11.91 7.80 -0.32
CA GLY A 361 11.36 9.15 -0.30
C GLY A 361 12.40 10.24 -0.53
N LEU A 362 11.96 11.41 -0.99
CA LEU A 362 12.84 12.51 -1.43
C LEU A 362 13.00 13.63 -0.39
N ALA A 363 12.41 13.50 0.80
CA ALA A 363 12.41 14.57 1.82
C ALA A 363 13.80 15.06 2.26
N GLY A 364 14.84 14.24 2.10
CA GLY A 364 16.22 14.58 2.42
C GLY A 364 16.97 15.32 1.32
N LEU A 365 16.38 15.50 0.14
CA LEU A 365 16.97 16.17 -1.00
C LEU A 365 16.66 17.68 -1.00
N SER A 366 17.40 18.45 -1.80
CA SER A 366 16.97 19.81 -2.16
C SER A 366 15.76 19.73 -3.12
N PRO A 367 14.94 20.79 -3.23
CA PRO A 367 13.85 20.86 -4.19
C PRO A 367 14.30 20.54 -5.63
N GLU A 368 15.42 21.11 -6.08
CA GLU A 368 15.97 20.92 -7.41
C GLU A 368 16.42 19.47 -7.64
N ALA A 369 17.02 18.84 -6.62
CA ALA A 369 17.43 17.44 -6.68
C ALA A 369 16.22 16.52 -6.73
N ALA A 370 15.14 16.83 -6.00
CA ALA A 370 13.89 16.08 -6.05
C ALA A 370 13.24 16.14 -7.45
N HIS A 371 13.13 17.34 -8.05
CA HIS A 371 12.70 17.52 -9.44
C HIS A 371 13.51 16.66 -10.41
N THR A 372 14.83 16.79 -10.34
CA THR A 372 15.75 16.04 -11.22
C THR A 372 15.56 14.53 -11.05
N THR A 373 15.33 14.05 -9.82
CA THR A 373 15.11 12.64 -9.52
C THR A 373 13.82 12.13 -10.14
N LEU A 374 12.71 12.88 -10.01
CA LEU A 374 11.42 12.49 -10.62
C LEU A 374 11.47 12.51 -12.15
N ALA A 375 12.08 13.55 -12.74
CA ALA A 375 12.29 13.64 -14.19
C ALA A 375 13.10 12.45 -14.70
N ARG A 376 14.15 12.05 -13.97
CA ARG A 376 14.98 10.88 -14.32
C ARG A 376 14.21 9.57 -14.24
N CYS A 377 13.36 9.39 -13.23
CA CYS A 377 12.48 8.21 -13.16
C CYS A 377 11.60 8.12 -14.41
N ARG A 378 10.94 9.23 -14.79
CA ARG A 378 10.08 9.31 -15.97
C ARG A 378 10.83 9.01 -17.26
N GLU A 379 12.01 9.58 -17.44
CA GLU A 379 12.84 9.33 -18.62
C GLU A 379 13.34 7.88 -18.68
N ALA A 380 13.81 7.33 -17.55
CA ALA A 380 14.26 5.94 -17.49
C ALA A 380 13.13 4.94 -17.79
N ALA A 381 11.90 5.21 -17.30
CA ALA A 381 10.74 4.39 -17.55
C ALA A 381 10.37 4.32 -19.05
N ARG A 382 10.59 5.41 -19.80
CA ARG A 382 10.39 5.44 -21.27
C ARG A 382 11.48 4.72 -22.04
N ILE A 383 12.73 4.79 -21.55
CA ILE A 383 13.89 4.16 -22.21
C ILE A 383 13.92 2.63 -21.98
N ALA A 384 13.47 2.14 -20.81
CA ALA A 384 13.62 0.74 -20.44
C ALA A 384 12.95 -0.25 -21.44
N PRO A 385 11.71 -0.02 -21.93
CA PRO A 385 11.12 -0.86 -22.96
C PRO A 385 11.90 -0.91 -24.29
N GLU A 386 12.45 0.21 -24.71
CA GLU A 386 13.28 0.28 -25.93
C GLU A 386 14.56 -0.55 -25.79
N LEU A 387 15.25 -0.41 -24.63
CA LEU A 387 16.48 -1.14 -24.36
C LEU A 387 16.30 -2.64 -24.25
N ILE A 388 15.15 -3.12 -23.75
CA ILE A 388 14.94 -4.57 -23.64
C ILE A 388 14.63 -5.18 -25.02
N GLU A 389 13.94 -4.45 -25.90
CA GLU A 389 13.67 -4.89 -27.27
C GLU A 389 14.94 -4.88 -28.15
N GLU A 390 15.81 -3.86 -28.03
CA GLU A 390 17.09 -3.79 -28.71
C GLU A 390 17.93 -5.05 -28.44
N GLY A 391 18.04 -5.46 -27.19
CA GLY A 391 18.84 -6.63 -26.81
C GLY A 391 18.14 -7.99 -27.01
N ALA A 392 16.88 -8.02 -27.40
CA ALA A 392 16.18 -9.26 -27.78
C ALA A 392 16.40 -9.61 -29.28
N ASN A 393 16.90 -8.64 -30.06
CA ASN A 393 17.19 -8.77 -31.49
C ASN A 393 18.67 -9.07 -31.79
N GLU A 394 19.55 -9.05 -30.77
CA GLU A 394 20.95 -9.48 -30.83
C GLU A 394 21.12 -10.94 -30.37
#